data_6a57c0b49ef7f1bf376715d4d6b20655
#
_entry.id   6a57c0b49ef7f1bf376715d4d6b20655
#
_cell.length_a   1.000
_cell.length_b   1.000
_cell.length_c   1.000
_cell.angle_alpha   90.00
_cell.angle_beta   90.00
_cell.angle_gamma   90.00
#
_symmetry.space_group_name_H-M   'P 1'
#
loop_
_entity.id
_entity.type
_entity.pdbx_description
1 polymer ?
#
loop_
_entity_poly.entity_id
_entity_poly.type
_entity_poly.pdbx_seq_one_letter_code
_entity_poly.pdbx_strand_id
1 'polypeptide(L)'
;MKKNIRRIAPALLVFVALATLSFMAKDGITLRLRPEQGKTYTLTSKANMMMMMEMQGQTMNMSQNMETRQTFTAKETSDTKSTFETQIDAMKMTISQMGMKLEYDSEHPEKASPMLAGQTQEIEKHLKKPASITYNALGYVIDSIELEMSQLGAAIVELPEEELTVGSTWTFNKKQEVSGSEINSKMTYTVTAISKKSVDVTVSGTVESNANSGEMSGTYSGTASIHPQTGLVIQSSTKSNISMTVSEQGMNIPMTIVGTTTVEVK
;
A
#
# COMPACT_ATOMS: atom_id res chain seq x y z
N MET A 1 -13.29 -17.25 -79.87
CA MET A 1 -13.84 -17.72 -78.57
C MET A 1 -12.82 -17.50 -77.48
N LYS A 2 -12.95 -16.42 -76.70
CA LYS A 2 -12.03 -16.09 -75.55
C LYS A 2 -12.70 -16.43 -74.25
N LYS A 3 -12.18 -17.38 -73.49
CA LYS A 3 -12.64 -17.76 -72.12
C LYS A 3 -12.22 -16.77 -71.12
N ASN A 4 -13.11 -16.11 -70.44
CA ASN A 4 -12.92 -15.31 -69.23
C ASN A 4 -12.76 -16.24 -68.03
N ILE A 5 -11.57 -16.29 -67.43
CA ILE A 5 -11.34 -16.88 -66.13
C ILE A 5 -11.44 -15.75 -65.09
N ARG A 6 -12.54 -15.74 -64.34
CA ARG A 6 -12.74 -14.83 -63.21
C ARG A 6 -11.82 -15.24 -62.03
N ARG A 7 -11.04 -14.31 -61.61
CA ARG A 7 -10.23 -14.37 -60.38
C ARG A 7 -11.16 -14.31 -59.16
N ILE A 8 -11.27 -15.40 -58.42
CA ILE A 8 -11.86 -15.42 -57.07
C ILE A 8 -10.79 -16.04 -56.16
N ALA A 9 -10.12 -15.21 -55.41
CA ALA A 9 -9.52 -15.41 -54.12
C ALA A 9 -8.51 -14.27 -53.87
N PRO A 10 -8.73 -13.45 -52.91
CA PRO A 10 -8.11 -13.70 -51.63
C PRO A 10 -8.91 -13.16 -50.43
N ALA A 11 -10.18 -13.53 -50.28
CA ALA A 11 -10.99 -13.11 -49.13
C ALA A 11 -11.03 -14.15 -47.99
N LEU A 12 -10.47 -15.34 -48.18
CA LEU A 12 -10.58 -16.43 -47.19
C LEU A 12 -9.40 -16.53 -46.21
N LEU A 13 -8.30 -15.81 -46.47
CA LEU A 13 -7.08 -15.88 -45.60
C LEU A 13 -7.04 -14.87 -44.45
N VAL A 14 -7.91 -13.85 -44.46
CA VAL A 14 -7.95 -12.85 -43.40
C VAL A 14 -8.85 -13.28 -42.23
N PHE A 15 -9.78 -14.20 -42.41
CA PHE A 15 -10.68 -14.66 -41.37
C PHE A 15 -10.11 -15.72 -40.42
N VAL A 16 -9.04 -16.43 -40.84
CA VAL A 16 -8.39 -17.46 -40.01
C VAL A 16 -7.37 -16.86 -39.06
N ALA A 17 -6.80 -15.69 -39.35
CA ALA A 17 -5.84 -15.00 -38.49
C ALA A 17 -6.47 -14.25 -37.29
N LEU A 18 -7.76 -13.96 -37.34
CA LEU A 18 -8.50 -13.30 -36.25
C LEU A 18 -9.14 -14.30 -35.26
N ALA A 19 -9.22 -15.58 -35.60
CA ALA A 19 -9.79 -16.61 -34.74
C ALA A 19 -8.76 -17.29 -33.80
N THR A 20 -7.46 -17.07 -34.00
CA THR A 20 -6.41 -17.68 -33.16
C THR A 20 -5.99 -16.81 -31.98
N LEU A 21 -6.52 -15.60 -31.83
CA LEU A 21 -6.27 -14.72 -30.69
C LEU A 21 -7.26 -14.91 -29.51
N SER A 22 -8.21 -15.83 -29.62
CA SER A 22 -9.30 -15.98 -28.64
C SER A 22 -9.19 -17.22 -27.73
N PHE A 23 -8.09 -17.95 -27.74
CA PHE A 23 -7.87 -19.11 -26.85
C PHE A 23 -6.58 -18.99 -26.06
N MET A 24 -6.33 -17.85 -25.44
CA MET A 24 -5.63 -17.88 -24.16
C MET A 24 -6.72 -18.19 -23.12
N ALA A 25 -6.80 -19.43 -22.69
CA ALA A 25 -7.58 -19.82 -21.54
C ALA A 25 -7.23 -18.82 -20.45
N LYS A 26 -8.22 -18.02 -20.04
CA LYS A 26 -8.09 -17.16 -18.87
C LYS A 26 -8.13 -18.12 -17.67
N ASP A 27 -6.98 -18.71 -17.36
CA ASP A 27 -6.84 -19.39 -16.09
C ASP A 27 -7.01 -18.31 -15.02
N GLY A 28 -8.17 -18.32 -14.38
CA GLY A 28 -8.46 -17.46 -13.25
C GLY A 28 -7.61 -17.89 -12.06
N ILE A 29 -7.36 -16.96 -11.15
CA ILE A 29 -6.66 -17.21 -9.92
C ILE A 29 -7.48 -16.76 -8.72
N THR A 30 -7.54 -17.59 -7.69
CA THR A 30 -8.10 -17.21 -6.39
C THR A 30 -6.96 -16.87 -5.44
N LEU A 31 -6.90 -15.64 -5.01
CA LEU A 31 -5.89 -15.18 -4.04
C LEU A 31 -6.36 -15.46 -2.62
N ARG A 32 -5.46 -15.99 -1.78
CA ARG A 32 -5.69 -16.20 -0.35
C ARG A 32 -4.42 -15.89 0.43
N LEU A 33 -4.57 -15.31 1.60
CA LEU A 33 -3.45 -15.09 2.52
C LEU A 33 -3.05 -16.42 3.16
N ARG A 34 -2.03 -17.06 2.61
CA ARG A 34 -1.49 -18.37 3.03
C ARG A 34 0.03 -18.34 3.01
N PRO A 35 0.66 -17.61 3.93
CA PRO A 35 2.12 -17.61 4.04
C PRO A 35 2.62 -19.01 4.43
N GLU A 36 3.85 -19.31 4.09
CA GLU A 36 4.50 -20.55 4.53
C GLU A 36 4.76 -20.50 6.04
N GLN A 37 4.20 -21.45 6.80
CA GLN A 37 4.35 -21.46 8.26
C GLN A 37 5.81 -21.59 8.66
N GLY A 38 6.24 -20.81 9.65
CA GLY A 38 7.60 -20.73 10.14
C GLY A 38 8.51 -19.83 9.31
N LYS A 39 8.07 -19.39 8.12
CA LYS A 39 8.87 -18.51 7.27
C LYS A 39 8.88 -17.08 7.80
N THR A 40 10.07 -16.48 7.78
CA THR A 40 10.29 -15.07 8.10
C THR A 40 10.46 -14.28 6.82
N TYR A 41 9.81 -13.14 6.76
CA TYR A 41 9.86 -12.19 5.67
C TYR A 41 10.42 -10.86 6.17
N THR A 42 11.08 -10.13 5.28
CA THR A 42 11.54 -8.77 5.56
C THR A 42 10.74 -7.79 4.70
N LEU A 43 10.11 -6.82 5.33
CA LEU A 43 9.43 -5.71 4.69
C LEU A 43 10.32 -4.47 4.80
N THR A 44 10.60 -3.83 3.66
CA THR A 44 11.21 -2.51 3.60
C THR A 44 10.19 -1.53 3.04
N SER A 45 9.89 -0.49 3.79
CA SER A 45 9.00 0.61 3.37
C SER A 45 9.79 1.89 3.28
N LYS A 46 9.59 2.65 2.20
CA LYS A 46 10.15 4.00 2.02
C LYS A 46 9.01 4.95 1.70
N ALA A 47 8.87 5.98 2.51
CA ALA A 47 7.91 7.05 2.32
C ALA A 47 8.62 8.39 2.13
N ASN A 48 8.24 9.11 1.08
CA ASN A 48 8.68 10.47 0.83
C ASN A 48 7.43 11.35 0.82
N MET A 49 7.34 12.30 1.70
CA MET A 49 6.19 13.18 1.87
C MET A 49 6.63 14.64 1.80
N MET A 50 5.83 15.44 1.14
CA MET A 50 5.91 16.89 1.14
C MET A 50 4.62 17.45 1.73
N MET A 51 4.74 18.27 2.75
CA MET A 51 3.64 18.96 3.41
C MET A 51 3.75 20.45 3.11
N MET A 52 2.66 21.04 2.67
CA MET A 52 2.51 22.47 2.42
C MET A 52 1.43 22.99 3.36
N MET A 53 1.75 24.00 4.16
CA MET A 53 0.83 24.65 5.09
C MET A 53 0.75 26.14 4.78
N GLU A 54 -0.44 26.70 4.81
CA GLU A 54 -0.64 28.14 4.68
C GLU A 54 -0.97 28.75 6.03
N MET A 55 -0.08 29.59 6.54
CA MET A 55 -0.27 30.27 7.82
C MET A 55 0.00 31.77 7.68
N GLN A 56 -0.99 32.61 8.00
CA GLN A 56 -0.90 34.09 7.93
C GLN A 56 -0.42 34.62 6.56
N GLY A 57 -0.86 33.96 5.45
CA GLY A 57 -0.50 34.35 4.10
C GLY A 57 0.92 33.92 3.67
N GLN A 58 1.61 33.12 4.48
CA GLN A 58 2.90 32.51 4.14
C GLN A 58 2.75 31.00 3.94
N THR A 59 3.35 30.48 2.88
CA THR A 59 3.42 29.04 2.63
C THR A 59 4.65 28.47 3.31
N MET A 60 4.47 27.54 4.21
CA MET A 60 5.53 26.74 4.83
C MET A 60 5.58 25.36 4.17
N ASN A 61 6.78 24.98 3.74
CA ASN A 61 7.03 23.67 3.16
C ASN A 61 7.86 22.82 4.11
N MET A 62 7.44 21.58 4.32
CA MET A 62 8.18 20.58 5.06
C MET A 62 8.26 19.30 4.22
N SER A 63 9.44 18.70 4.13
CA SER A 63 9.61 17.38 3.54
C SER A 63 10.02 16.37 4.59
N GLN A 64 9.46 15.17 4.51
CA GLN A 64 9.79 14.06 5.37
C GLN A 64 10.10 12.83 4.52
N ASN A 65 11.26 12.23 4.78
CA ASN A 65 11.64 10.94 4.21
C ASN A 65 11.73 9.95 5.36
N MET A 66 11.11 8.80 5.21
CA MET A 66 11.12 7.73 6.20
C MET A 66 11.44 6.40 5.52
N GLU A 67 12.34 5.64 6.11
CA GLU A 67 12.62 4.26 5.72
C GLU A 67 12.45 3.38 6.96
N THR A 68 11.68 2.29 6.82
CA THR A 68 11.44 1.33 7.89
C THR A 68 11.77 -0.06 7.39
N ARG A 69 12.52 -0.81 8.21
CA ARG A 69 12.76 -2.24 8.03
C ARG A 69 12.05 -2.99 9.14
N GLN A 70 11.24 -3.95 8.74
CA GLN A 70 10.42 -4.76 9.63
C GLN A 70 10.53 -6.22 9.23
N THR A 71 10.70 -7.10 10.20
CA THR A 71 10.57 -8.55 9.99
C THR A 71 9.21 -9.03 10.46
N PHE A 72 8.67 -10.04 9.78
CA PHE A 72 7.48 -10.73 10.22
C PHE A 72 7.56 -12.22 9.91
N THR A 73 7.17 -13.04 10.88
CA THR A 73 7.22 -14.50 10.81
C THR A 73 5.82 -15.07 10.87
N ALA A 74 5.45 -15.90 9.90
CA ALA A 74 4.19 -16.63 9.93
C ALA A 74 4.24 -17.73 11.01
N LYS A 75 3.70 -17.48 12.19
CA LYS A 75 3.70 -18.44 13.31
C LYS A 75 2.71 -19.58 13.12
N GLU A 76 1.51 -19.22 12.66
CA GLU A 76 0.44 -20.17 12.36
C GLU A 76 -0.14 -19.84 10.99
N THR A 77 -0.43 -20.86 10.21
CA THR A 77 -1.11 -20.72 8.92
C THR A 77 -2.09 -21.87 8.76
N SER A 78 -3.34 -21.54 8.42
CA SER A 78 -4.40 -22.46 8.10
C SER A 78 -5.18 -21.99 6.88
N ASP A 79 -6.18 -22.73 6.46
CA ASP A 79 -7.07 -22.34 5.37
C ASP A 79 -7.93 -21.12 5.69
N THR A 80 -8.12 -20.80 6.98
CA THR A 80 -9.03 -19.74 7.43
C THR A 80 -8.32 -18.55 8.04
N LYS A 81 -7.11 -18.72 8.57
CA LYS A 81 -6.36 -17.66 9.26
C LYS A 81 -4.85 -17.84 9.18
N SER A 82 -4.14 -16.72 9.33
CA SER A 82 -2.68 -16.68 9.48
C SER A 82 -2.30 -15.71 10.58
N THR A 83 -1.47 -16.16 11.53
CA THR A 83 -0.94 -15.33 12.62
C THR A 83 0.52 -15.00 12.34
N PHE A 84 0.85 -13.72 12.41
CA PHE A 84 2.21 -13.23 12.26
C PHE A 84 2.73 -12.65 13.58
N GLU A 85 3.96 -12.98 13.90
CA GLU A 85 4.77 -12.22 14.85
C GLU A 85 5.63 -11.25 14.05
N THR A 86 5.60 -9.99 14.42
CA THR A 86 6.27 -8.93 13.68
C THR A 86 7.03 -8.00 14.61
N GLN A 87 8.13 -7.40 14.12
CA GLN A 87 8.86 -6.36 14.85
C GLN A 87 9.49 -5.37 13.87
N ILE A 88 9.60 -4.12 14.29
CA ILE A 88 10.35 -3.09 13.56
C ILE A 88 11.82 -3.24 13.93
N ASP A 89 12.67 -3.54 12.95
CA ASP A 89 14.10 -3.76 13.17
C ASP A 89 14.88 -2.46 13.13
N ALA A 90 14.53 -1.57 12.20
CA ALA A 90 15.19 -0.28 12.03
C ALA A 90 14.25 0.76 11.42
N MET A 91 14.50 2.01 11.75
CA MET A 91 13.84 3.18 11.19
C MET A 91 14.85 4.30 10.96
N LYS A 92 14.75 4.94 9.78
CA LYS A 92 15.47 6.17 9.45
C LYS A 92 14.46 7.24 9.08
N MET A 93 14.68 8.45 9.57
CA MET A 93 13.81 9.59 9.29
C MET A 93 14.66 10.83 9.02
N THR A 94 14.27 11.58 8.00
CA THR A 94 14.83 12.90 7.70
C THR A 94 13.66 13.87 7.53
N ILE A 95 13.67 14.96 8.27
CA ILE A 95 12.72 16.06 8.13
C ILE A 95 13.50 17.28 7.69
N SER A 96 13.03 17.95 6.63
CA SER A 96 13.58 19.22 6.18
C SER A 96 12.51 20.29 6.21
N GLN A 97 12.76 21.37 6.96
CA GLN A 97 11.85 22.48 7.14
C GLN A 97 12.65 23.79 7.26
N MET A 98 12.28 24.81 6.50
CA MET A 98 12.88 26.15 6.57
C MET A 98 14.42 26.15 6.47
N GLY A 99 15.00 25.26 5.65
CA GLY A 99 16.45 25.10 5.50
C GLY A 99 17.15 24.32 6.60
N MET A 100 16.45 23.91 7.66
CA MET A 100 16.96 22.99 8.68
C MET A 100 16.72 21.56 8.25
N LYS A 101 17.69 20.69 8.56
CA LYS A 101 17.58 19.24 8.36
C LYS A 101 17.69 18.56 9.70
N LEU A 102 16.67 17.78 10.06
CA LEU A 102 16.60 16.95 11.25
C LEU A 102 16.68 15.50 10.84
N GLU A 103 17.53 14.74 11.49
CA GLU A 103 17.79 13.33 11.13
C GLU A 103 17.68 12.43 12.35
N TYR A 104 17.17 11.25 12.11
CA TYR A 104 17.15 10.14 13.05
C TYR A 104 17.50 8.84 12.34
N ASP A 105 18.37 8.05 12.92
CA ASP A 105 18.70 6.69 12.51
C ASP A 105 18.70 5.80 13.76
N SER A 106 17.77 4.86 13.84
CA SER A 106 17.65 3.96 14.99
C SER A 106 18.85 3.01 15.16
N GLU A 107 19.70 2.85 14.15
CA GLU A 107 20.96 2.10 14.24
C GLU A 107 22.10 2.98 14.80
N HIS A 108 21.89 4.31 14.84
CA HIS A 108 22.81 5.31 15.38
C HIS A 108 22.07 6.40 16.18
N PRO A 109 21.31 6.03 17.24
CA PRO A 109 20.44 6.98 17.96
C PRO A 109 21.22 8.14 18.61
N GLU A 110 22.51 7.95 18.91
CA GLU A 110 23.39 8.98 19.44
C GLU A 110 23.64 10.16 18.47
N LYS A 111 23.33 9.97 17.17
CA LYS A 111 23.44 11.01 16.13
C LYS A 111 22.14 11.73 15.86
N ALA A 112 21.06 11.35 16.56
CA ALA A 112 19.76 11.97 16.36
C ALA A 112 19.79 13.48 16.62
N SER A 113 19.07 14.22 15.80
CA SER A 113 18.90 15.66 16.01
C SER A 113 18.21 15.91 17.34
N PRO A 114 18.74 16.75 18.25
CA PRO A 114 18.16 16.97 19.58
C PRO A 114 16.70 17.45 19.55
N MET A 115 16.30 18.15 18.51
CA MET A 115 14.91 18.60 18.32
C MET A 115 13.91 17.44 18.08
N LEU A 116 14.39 16.25 17.75
CA LEU A 116 13.57 15.05 17.57
C LEU A 116 13.50 14.19 18.85
N ALA A 117 14.15 14.56 19.94
CA ALA A 117 14.32 13.71 21.13
C ALA A 117 13.00 13.14 21.68
N GLY A 118 11.94 13.94 21.73
CA GLY A 118 10.62 13.47 22.19
C GLY A 118 10.00 12.44 21.26
N GLN A 119 10.10 12.65 19.94
CA GLN A 119 9.54 11.73 18.93
C GLN A 119 10.37 10.44 18.84
N THR A 120 11.70 10.54 18.89
CA THR A 120 12.59 9.37 18.81
C THR A 120 12.48 8.48 20.03
N GLN A 121 12.29 9.05 21.23
CA GLN A 121 12.05 8.27 22.43
C GLN A 121 10.77 7.41 22.33
N GLU A 122 9.73 7.93 21.72
CA GLU A 122 8.50 7.15 21.48
C GLU A 122 8.72 6.05 20.45
N ILE A 123 9.40 6.36 19.36
CA ILE A 123 9.79 5.37 18.35
C ILE A 123 10.62 4.24 18.98
N GLU A 124 11.60 4.57 19.79
CA GLU A 124 12.50 3.60 20.44
C GLU A 124 11.77 2.61 21.36
N LYS A 125 10.67 3.02 21.98
CA LYS A 125 9.85 2.12 22.82
C LYS A 125 9.21 0.99 22.01
N HIS A 126 8.97 1.19 20.72
CA HIS A 126 8.31 0.23 19.82
C HIS A 126 9.31 -0.53 18.93
N LEU A 127 10.56 -0.03 18.82
CA LEU A 127 11.61 -0.72 18.08
C LEU A 127 11.98 -2.04 18.75
N LYS A 128 12.14 -3.09 17.92
CA LYS A 128 12.51 -4.45 18.35
C LYS A 128 11.54 -5.09 19.35
N LYS A 129 10.37 -4.47 19.54
CA LYS A 129 9.32 -5.02 20.37
C LYS A 129 8.43 -5.91 19.49
N PRO A 130 8.25 -7.19 19.83
CA PRO A 130 7.39 -8.06 19.04
C PRO A 130 5.92 -7.70 19.23
N ALA A 131 5.16 -7.75 18.14
CA ALA A 131 3.72 -7.64 18.11
C ALA A 131 3.13 -8.85 17.39
N SER A 132 1.89 -9.18 17.68
CA SER A 132 1.19 -10.29 17.04
C SER A 132 -0.07 -9.80 16.33
N ILE A 133 -0.25 -10.26 15.09
CA ILE A 133 -1.45 -9.97 14.30
C ILE A 133 -1.98 -11.24 13.67
N THR A 134 -3.27 -11.44 13.75
CA THR A 134 -3.96 -12.52 13.06
C THR A 134 -4.88 -11.95 11.98
N TYR A 135 -4.75 -12.49 10.78
CA TYR A 135 -5.59 -12.19 9.63
C TYR A 135 -6.41 -13.42 9.24
N ASN A 136 -7.59 -13.19 8.67
CA ASN A 136 -8.29 -14.26 7.97
C ASN A 136 -7.67 -14.52 6.57
N ALA A 137 -8.15 -15.51 5.86
CA ALA A 137 -7.65 -15.90 4.54
C ALA A 137 -7.81 -14.82 3.46
N LEU A 138 -8.63 -13.80 3.70
CA LEU A 138 -8.82 -12.66 2.80
C LEU A 138 -8.00 -11.42 3.21
N GLY A 139 -7.15 -11.52 4.24
CA GLY A 139 -6.30 -10.41 4.68
C GLY A 139 -6.98 -9.41 5.62
N TYR A 140 -8.17 -9.71 6.16
CA TYR A 140 -8.79 -8.88 7.20
C TYR A 140 -8.20 -9.20 8.56
N VAL A 141 -7.87 -8.17 9.33
CA VAL A 141 -7.42 -8.32 10.72
C VAL A 141 -8.58 -8.85 11.56
N ILE A 142 -8.35 -9.95 12.27
CA ILE A 142 -9.32 -10.55 13.20
C ILE A 142 -8.86 -10.50 14.65
N ASP A 143 -7.56 -10.33 14.90
CA ASP A 143 -6.98 -10.14 16.22
C ASP A 143 -5.62 -9.45 16.13
N SER A 144 -5.28 -8.59 17.10
CA SER A 144 -4.00 -7.90 17.14
C SER A 144 -3.59 -7.53 18.57
N ILE A 145 -2.31 -7.70 18.87
CA ILE A 145 -1.68 -7.33 20.13
C ILE A 145 -0.50 -6.41 19.85
N GLU A 146 -0.46 -5.24 20.51
CA GLU A 146 0.65 -4.27 20.47
C GLU A 146 1.01 -3.72 19.08
N LEU A 147 0.03 -3.22 18.34
CA LEU A 147 0.16 -2.90 16.92
C LEU A 147 0.48 -1.44 16.57
N GLU A 148 0.72 -0.57 17.55
CA GLU A 148 0.67 0.89 17.36
C GLU A 148 1.56 1.44 16.22
N MET A 149 2.65 0.77 15.84
CA MET A 149 3.54 1.25 14.77
C MET A 149 3.80 0.23 13.65
N SER A 150 3.12 -0.93 13.64
CA SER A 150 3.38 -1.94 12.62
C SER A 150 2.94 -1.49 11.23
N GLN A 151 3.81 -1.67 10.25
CA GLN A 151 3.52 -1.46 8.82
C GLN A 151 3.14 -2.75 8.09
N LEU A 152 2.83 -3.83 8.80
CA LEU A 152 2.51 -5.12 8.20
C LEU A 152 1.30 -5.02 7.24
N GLY A 153 0.37 -4.11 7.49
CA GLY A 153 -0.72 -3.80 6.56
C GLY A 153 -0.28 -3.33 5.16
N ALA A 154 0.99 -2.93 4.99
CA ALA A 154 1.54 -2.63 3.66
C ALA A 154 1.98 -3.89 2.89
N ALA A 155 2.23 -5.01 3.60
CA ALA A 155 2.55 -6.32 3.01
C ALA A 155 1.30 -7.18 2.76
N ILE A 156 0.15 -6.80 3.33
CA ILE A 156 -1.10 -7.56 3.27
C ILE A 156 -2.19 -6.62 2.77
N VAL A 157 -2.79 -6.98 1.65
CA VAL A 157 -3.96 -6.29 1.11
C VAL A 157 -5.19 -7.18 1.29
N GLU A 158 -6.35 -6.58 1.34
CA GLU A 158 -7.59 -7.33 1.39
C GLU A 158 -7.90 -7.92 0.02
N LEU A 159 -8.09 -9.22 -0.01
CA LEU A 159 -8.24 -10.05 -1.19
C LEU A 159 -9.72 -10.35 -1.44
N PRO A 160 -10.14 -10.46 -2.71
CA PRO A 160 -11.53 -10.82 -3.03
C PRO A 160 -11.80 -12.32 -2.82
N GLU A 161 -13.06 -12.66 -2.64
CA GLU A 161 -13.49 -14.07 -2.59
C GLU A 161 -13.48 -14.74 -3.95
N GLU A 162 -13.77 -13.98 -4.98
CA GLU A 162 -13.97 -14.43 -6.35
C GLU A 162 -12.66 -14.78 -7.04
N GLU A 163 -12.76 -15.58 -8.07
CA GLU A 163 -11.68 -15.87 -9.00
C GLU A 163 -11.36 -14.64 -9.84
N LEU A 164 -10.08 -14.34 -9.98
CA LEU A 164 -9.56 -13.17 -10.69
C LEU A 164 -9.04 -13.55 -12.07
N THR A 165 -9.34 -12.71 -13.06
CA THR A 165 -8.73 -12.72 -14.39
C THR A 165 -8.17 -11.33 -14.68
N VAL A 166 -7.35 -11.17 -15.72
CA VAL A 166 -6.90 -9.85 -16.17
C VAL A 166 -8.12 -8.97 -16.48
N GLY A 167 -8.15 -7.77 -15.90
CA GLY A 167 -9.27 -6.84 -15.95
C GLY A 167 -10.27 -6.98 -14.80
N SER A 168 -10.17 -8.02 -13.95
CA SER A 168 -11.00 -8.12 -12.74
C SER A 168 -10.70 -6.96 -11.79
N THR A 169 -11.74 -6.47 -11.12
CA THR A 169 -11.66 -5.39 -10.14
C THR A 169 -12.32 -5.78 -8.85
N TRP A 170 -11.76 -5.34 -7.71
CA TRP A 170 -12.44 -5.40 -6.43
C TRP A 170 -12.22 -4.12 -5.65
N THR A 171 -13.13 -3.81 -4.77
CA THR A 171 -13.10 -2.59 -3.95
C THR A 171 -13.20 -2.95 -2.50
N PHE A 172 -12.39 -2.28 -1.72
CA PHE A 172 -12.34 -2.38 -0.29
C PHE A 172 -12.71 -1.02 0.33
N ASN A 173 -13.56 -1.04 1.35
CA ASN A 173 -13.93 0.15 2.12
C ASN A 173 -13.54 -0.08 3.58
N LYS A 174 -12.76 0.83 4.14
CA LYS A 174 -12.33 0.79 5.53
C LYS A 174 -12.80 2.03 6.27
N LYS A 175 -13.41 1.80 7.42
CA LYS A 175 -13.71 2.84 8.40
C LYS A 175 -12.78 2.66 9.59
N GLN A 176 -12.13 3.72 9.99
CA GLN A 176 -11.25 3.76 11.16
C GLN A 176 -11.58 4.99 11.99
N GLU A 177 -11.51 4.84 13.30
CA GLU A 177 -11.57 5.99 14.21
C GLU A 177 -10.14 6.33 14.65
N VAL A 178 -9.71 7.56 14.38
CA VAL A 178 -8.40 8.06 14.76
C VAL A 178 -8.60 9.37 15.51
N SER A 179 -8.18 9.40 16.77
CA SER A 179 -8.30 10.60 17.63
C SER A 179 -9.72 11.19 17.68
N GLY A 180 -10.75 10.33 17.69
CA GLY A 180 -12.16 10.75 17.71
C GLY A 180 -12.71 11.21 16.35
N SER A 181 -11.98 11.00 15.27
CA SER A 181 -12.39 11.29 13.90
C SER A 181 -12.62 10.01 13.12
N GLU A 182 -13.77 9.88 12.45
CA GLU A 182 -14.03 8.79 11.54
C GLU A 182 -13.30 9.05 10.21
N ILE A 183 -12.39 8.16 9.84
CA ILE A 183 -11.70 8.16 8.54
C ILE A 183 -12.30 7.06 7.68
N ASN A 184 -12.83 7.44 6.53
CA ASN A 184 -13.36 6.55 5.53
C ASN A 184 -12.37 6.45 4.38
N SER A 185 -11.89 5.26 4.07
CA SER A 185 -11.04 5.02 2.91
C SER A 185 -11.67 3.98 2.00
N LYS A 186 -11.56 4.23 0.69
CA LYS A 186 -12.02 3.34 -0.36
C LYS A 186 -10.86 3.05 -1.28
N MET A 187 -10.51 1.78 -1.45
CA MET A 187 -9.43 1.35 -2.33
C MET A 187 -9.99 0.41 -3.39
N THR A 188 -9.63 0.62 -4.64
CA THR A 188 -10.01 -0.22 -5.79
C THR A 188 -8.76 -0.78 -6.42
N TYR A 189 -8.75 -2.07 -6.63
CA TYR A 189 -7.68 -2.83 -7.28
C TYR A 189 -8.18 -3.33 -8.63
N THR A 190 -7.33 -3.26 -9.67
CA THR A 190 -7.64 -3.78 -11.01
C THR A 190 -6.48 -4.67 -11.46
N VAL A 191 -6.74 -5.92 -11.78
CA VAL A 191 -5.73 -6.88 -12.26
C VAL A 191 -5.25 -6.47 -13.64
N THR A 192 -3.96 -6.24 -13.79
CA THR A 192 -3.32 -5.86 -15.07
C THR A 192 -2.56 -7.02 -15.70
N ALA A 193 -2.02 -7.94 -14.90
CA ALA A 193 -1.36 -9.14 -15.39
C ALA A 193 -1.44 -10.26 -14.34
N ILE A 194 -1.44 -11.50 -14.81
CA ILE A 194 -1.34 -12.71 -13.99
C ILE A 194 -0.20 -13.55 -14.53
N SER A 195 0.70 -13.94 -13.65
CA SER A 195 1.84 -14.83 -13.95
C SER A 195 2.00 -15.88 -12.86
N LYS A 196 2.93 -16.82 -13.06
CA LYS A 196 3.29 -17.80 -12.01
C LYS A 196 3.99 -17.15 -10.80
N LYS A 197 4.50 -15.91 -10.96
CA LYS A 197 5.29 -15.22 -9.93
C LYS A 197 4.52 -14.10 -9.26
N SER A 198 3.59 -13.46 -9.96
CA SER A 198 2.83 -12.31 -9.47
C SER A 198 1.45 -12.19 -10.09
N VAL A 199 0.54 -11.61 -9.34
CA VAL A 199 -0.68 -10.96 -9.81
C VAL A 199 -0.43 -9.47 -9.69
N ASP A 200 -0.30 -8.79 -10.82
CA ASP A 200 -0.02 -7.35 -10.86
C ASP A 200 -1.34 -6.58 -10.93
N VAL A 201 -1.42 -5.53 -10.13
CA VAL A 201 -2.62 -4.71 -10.02
C VAL A 201 -2.27 -3.23 -10.06
N THR A 202 -3.18 -2.43 -10.62
CA THR A 202 -3.25 -1.00 -10.34
C THR A 202 -4.13 -0.76 -9.12
N VAL A 203 -3.77 0.27 -8.36
CA VAL A 203 -4.47 0.68 -7.15
C VAL A 203 -4.94 2.11 -7.33
N SER A 204 -6.18 2.39 -7.00
CA SER A 204 -6.73 3.74 -6.90
C SER A 204 -7.62 3.83 -5.66
N GLY A 205 -7.73 5.00 -5.05
CA GLY A 205 -8.56 5.13 -3.87
C GLY A 205 -8.79 6.57 -3.44
N THR A 206 -9.68 6.72 -2.48
CA THR A 206 -10.00 7.98 -1.80
C THR A 206 -9.91 7.80 -0.29
N VAL A 207 -9.65 8.88 0.40
CA VAL A 207 -9.77 8.99 1.85
C VAL A 207 -10.54 10.25 2.18
N GLU A 208 -11.44 10.15 3.13
CA GLU A 208 -12.25 11.27 3.61
C GLU A 208 -12.42 11.17 5.12
N SER A 209 -12.40 12.29 5.79
CA SER A 209 -12.75 12.41 7.20
C SER A 209 -13.52 13.70 7.44
N ASN A 210 -14.59 13.60 8.21
CA ASN A 210 -15.35 14.73 8.70
C ASN A 210 -15.22 14.73 10.23
N ALA A 211 -14.31 15.52 10.74
CA ALA A 211 -14.09 15.64 12.18
C ALA A 211 -14.38 17.05 12.67
N ASN A 212 -14.71 17.16 13.95
CA ASN A 212 -14.81 18.46 14.63
C ASN A 212 -13.47 19.24 14.61
N SER A 213 -12.36 18.54 14.36
CA SER A 213 -11.00 19.08 14.27
C SER A 213 -10.58 19.50 12.85
N GLY A 214 -11.42 19.30 11.84
CA GLY A 214 -11.16 19.66 10.46
C GLY A 214 -11.62 18.63 9.43
N GLU A 215 -11.70 19.05 8.18
CA GLU A 215 -12.04 18.18 7.04
C GLU A 215 -10.75 17.63 6.42
N MET A 216 -10.77 16.38 6.03
CA MET A 216 -9.70 15.75 5.27
C MET A 216 -10.29 15.06 4.06
N SER A 217 -9.65 15.25 2.90
CA SER A 217 -9.96 14.51 1.68
C SER A 217 -8.66 14.20 0.93
N GLY A 218 -8.65 13.11 0.20
CA GLY A 218 -7.47 12.76 -0.56
C GLY A 218 -7.67 11.63 -1.55
N THR A 219 -6.65 11.42 -2.38
CA THR A 219 -6.60 10.36 -3.37
C THR A 219 -5.33 9.55 -3.27
N TYR A 220 -5.44 8.28 -3.62
CA TYR A 220 -4.34 7.34 -3.77
C TYR A 220 -4.32 6.78 -5.18
N SER A 221 -3.12 6.56 -5.72
CA SER A 221 -2.93 5.85 -6.99
C SER A 221 -1.60 5.12 -6.97
N GLY A 222 -1.54 3.95 -7.63
CA GLY A 222 -0.30 3.19 -7.63
C GLY A 222 -0.42 1.83 -8.28
N THR A 223 0.55 0.98 -7.96
CA THR A 223 0.65 -0.41 -8.42
C THR A 223 1.07 -1.31 -7.28
N ALA A 224 0.69 -2.57 -7.34
CA ALA A 224 1.18 -3.61 -6.45
C ALA A 224 1.34 -4.93 -7.22
N SER A 225 2.28 -5.76 -6.77
CA SER A 225 2.46 -7.14 -7.21
C SER A 225 2.19 -8.05 -6.02
N ILE A 226 1.28 -8.99 -6.15
CA ILE A 226 0.85 -9.92 -5.12
C ILE A 226 1.36 -11.31 -5.47
N HIS A 227 1.95 -12.01 -4.51
CA HIS A 227 2.41 -13.39 -4.72
C HIS A 227 1.22 -14.35 -4.83
N PRO A 228 1.08 -15.09 -5.94
CA PRO A 228 -0.13 -15.85 -6.24
C PRO A 228 -0.45 -16.97 -5.23
N GLN A 229 0.56 -17.54 -4.59
CA GLN A 229 0.41 -18.67 -3.66
C GLN A 229 0.25 -18.21 -2.20
N THR A 230 0.91 -17.10 -1.81
CA THR A 230 0.89 -16.64 -0.41
C THR A 230 -0.08 -15.50 -0.15
N GLY A 231 -0.54 -14.80 -1.20
CA GLY A 231 -1.37 -13.59 -1.06
C GLY A 231 -0.63 -12.37 -0.50
N LEU A 232 0.67 -12.47 -0.25
CA LEU A 232 1.49 -11.36 0.25
C LEU A 232 1.85 -10.41 -0.89
N VAL A 233 1.89 -9.12 -0.59
CA VAL A 233 2.46 -8.11 -1.49
C VAL A 233 3.95 -8.36 -1.60
N ILE A 234 4.47 -8.48 -2.82
CA ILE A 234 5.90 -8.60 -3.12
C ILE A 234 6.52 -7.20 -3.18
N GLN A 235 5.83 -6.30 -3.85
CA GLN A 235 6.20 -4.89 -4.00
C GLN A 235 4.98 -4.03 -4.25
N SER A 236 5.04 -2.78 -3.82
CA SER A 236 4.05 -1.77 -4.18
C SER A 236 4.67 -0.38 -4.29
N SER A 237 4.01 0.49 -5.05
CA SER A 237 4.33 1.90 -5.13
C SER A 237 3.04 2.68 -5.19
N THR A 238 2.80 3.54 -4.21
CA THR A 238 1.56 4.31 -4.06
C THR A 238 1.90 5.79 -3.93
N LYS A 239 1.20 6.62 -4.69
CA LYS A 239 1.20 8.08 -4.55
C LYS A 239 -0.05 8.50 -3.80
N SER A 240 0.08 9.49 -2.92
CA SER A 240 -1.02 10.11 -2.20
C SER A 240 -1.04 11.62 -2.43
N ASN A 241 -2.24 12.19 -2.47
CA ASN A 241 -2.45 13.63 -2.45
C ASN A 241 -3.64 13.87 -1.50
N ILE A 242 -3.35 14.48 -0.34
CA ILE A 242 -4.30 14.65 0.75
C ILE A 242 -4.38 16.13 1.07
N SER A 243 -5.58 16.67 1.11
CA SER A 243 -5.87 18.02 1.58
C SER A 243 -6.61 17.91 2.90
N MET A 244 -6.21 18.72 3.88
CA MET A 244 -6.86 18.77 5.18
C MET A 244 -6.84 20.21 5.72
N THR A 245 -7.75 20.49 6.63
CA THR A 245 -7.75 21.71 7.43
C THR A 245 -7.55 21.34 8.88
N VAL A 246 -6.54 21.88 9.51
CA VAL A 246 -6.26 21.68 10.95
C VAL A 246 -6.74 22.91 11.69
N SER A 247 -7.61 22.71 12.68
CA SER A 247 -8.10 23.79 13.54
C SER A 247 -7.27 23.81 14.82
N GLU A 248 -6.42 24.82 14.97
CA GLU A 248 -5.57 25.02 16.15
C GLU A 248 -5.75 26.41 16.72
N GLN A 249 -6.06 26.51 18.01
CA GLN A 249 -6.27 27.79 18.73
C GLN A 249 -7.27 28.74 18.03
N GLY A 250 -8.31 28.17 17.39
CA GLY A 250 -9.32 28.94 16.65
C GLY A 250 -8.89 29.40 15.24
N MET A 251 -7.71 29.02 14.78
CA MET A 251 -7.25 29.24 13.41
C MET A 251 -7.44 27.97 12.58
N ASN A 252 -7.95 28.14 11.36
CA ASN A 252 -8.03 27.07 10.38
C ASN A 252 -6.80 27.14 9.48
N ILE A 253 -5.96 26.11 9.52
CA ILE A 253 -4.71 26.00 8.77
C ILE A 253 -4.91 25.00 7.63
N PRO A 254 -5.02 25.45 6.38
CA PRO A 254 -5.04 24.55 5.23
C PRO A 254 -3.69 23.85 5.08
N MET A 255 -3.74 22.54 4.86
CA MET A 255 -2.55 21.70 4.66
C MET A 255 -2.76 20.78 3.46
N THR A 256 -1.74 20.65 2.64
CA THR A 256 -1.69 19.65 1.57
C THR A 256 -0.49 18.73 1.78
N ILE A 257 -0.72 17.43 1.69
CA ILE A 257 0.31 16.39 1.80
C ILE A 257 0.37 15.63 0.49
N VAL A 258 1.50 15.66 -0.18
CA VAL A 258 1.79 14.85 -1.36
C VAL A 258 2.86 13.85 -0.99
N GLY A 259 2.61 12.59 -1.25
CA GLY A 259 3.52 11.53 -0.85
C GLY A 259 3.70 10.43 -1.89
N THR A 260 4.79 9.69 -1.75
CA THR A 260 5.03 8.42 -2.44
C THR A 260 5.52 7.42 -1.41
N THR A 261 4.88 6.26 -1.35
CA THR A 261 5.31 5.14 -0.51
C THR A 261 5.64 3.96 -1.40
N THR A 262 6.79 3.35 -1.19
CA THR A 262 7.19 2.10 -1.83
C THR A 262 7.38 1.03 -0.77
N VAL A 263 6.98 -0.19 -1.09
CA VAL A 263 7.12 -1.37 -0.22
C VAL A 263 7.76 -2.48 -1.01
N GLU A 264 8.67 -3.19 -0.38
CA GLU A 264 9.29 -4.42 -0.89
C GLU A 264 9.27 -5.48 0.21
N VAL A 265 8.86 -6.71 -0.13
CA VAL A 265 8.85 -7.87 0.76
C VAL A 265 9.74 -8.97 0.19
N LYS A 266 10.64 -9.50 1.01
CA LYS A 266 11.60 -10.58 0.66
C LYS A 266 11.50 -11.74 1.62
#